data_3d2294ecfb4e33cecd974c1bfe5bfa63
#
_entry.id   3d2294ecfb4e33cecd974c1bfe5bfa63
#
_cell.length_a   1.000
_cell.length_b   1.000
_cell.length_c   1.000
_cell.angle_alpha   90.00
_cell.angle_beta   90.00
_cell.angle_gamma   90.00
#
_symmetry.space_group_name_H-M   'P 1'
#
loop_
_entity.id
_entity.type
_entity.pdbx_description
1 polymer ?
#
loop_
_entity_poly.entity_id
_entity_poly.type
_entity_poly.pdbx_seq_one_letter_code
_entity_poly.pdbx_strand_id
1 'polypeptide(L)'
;MKRTVKQSLIVALAALLAGCAAPRVQQVNVPVPVPCRESEPPRPVMPTEALAADVTLDAFVAAAIAEIERREGYEAQLRAALAACTAPVE
;
A
#
# COMPACT_ATOMS: atom_id res chain seq x y z
N MET A 1 -61.69 25.80 18.51
CA MET A 1 -61.31 24.39 18.53
C MET A 1 -60.62 23.90 17.27
N LYS A 2 -61.08 24.17 16.06
CA LYS A 2 -60.40 23.68 14.83
C LYS A 2 -58.98 24.29 14.60
N ARG A 3 -58.71 25.49 15.04
CA ARG A 3 -57.35 26.11 14.90
C ARG A 3 -56.33 25.54 15.88
N THR A 4 -56.72 25.27 17.11
CA THR A 4 -55.87 24.70 18.14
C THR A 4 -55.46 23.27 17.82
N VAL A 5 -56.38 22.45 17.30
CA VAL A 5 -56.12 21.09 16.87
C VAL A 5 -55.15 21.04 15.68
N LYS A 6 -55.28 21.92 14.70
CA LYS A 6 -54.33 22.03 13.58
C LYS A 6 -52.93 22.46 14.01
N GLN A 7 -52.83 23.39 14.94
CA GLN A 7 -51.52 23.82 15.47
C GLN A 7 -50.85 22.73 16.27
N SER A 8 -51.58 22.00 17.11
CA SER A 8 -51.04 20.86 17.84
C SER A 8 -50.57 19.75 16.93
N LEU A 9 -51.25 19.47 15.82
CA LEU A 9 -50.89 18.47 14.86
C LEU A 9 -49.57 18.85 14.10
N ILE A 10 -49.42 20.12 13.74
CA ILE A 10 -48.23 20.61 13.06
C ILE A 10 -47.01 20.54 13.99
N VAL A 11 -47.15 20.90 15.27
CA VAL A 11 -46.06 20.83 16.24
C VAL A 11 -45.66 19.38 16.50
N ALA A 12 -46.60 18.46 16.61
CA ALA A 12 -46.31 17.04 16.78
C ALA A 12 -45.60 16.43 15.56
N LEU A 13 -45.99 16.82 14.35
CA LEU A 13 -45.35 16.38 13.12
C LEU A 13 -43.92 16.92 12.97
N ALA A 14 -43.70 18.18 13.35
CA ALA A 14 -42.36 18.81 13.34
C ALA A 14 -41.41 18.15 14.35
N ALA A 15 -41.90 17.77 15.53
CA ALA A 15 -41.13 17.04 16.53
C ALA A 15 -40.71 15.64 16.07
N LEU A 16 -41.52 14.97 15.28
CA LEU A 16 -41.19 13.65 14.70
C LEU A 16 -40.13 13.73 13.61
N LEU A 17 -40.05 14.84 12.87
CA LEU A 17 -39.00 15.04 11.85
C LEU A 17 -37.65 15.46 12.45
N ALA A 18 -37.61 16.08 13.62
CA ALA A 18 -36.38 16.50 14.28
C ALA A 18 -35.57 15.32 14.90
N GLY A 19 -36.22 14.16 15.08
CA GLY A 19 -35.59 12.98 15.72
C GLY A 19 -34.67 12.14 14.83
N CYS A 20 -34.56 12.44 13.53
CA CYS A 20 -33.80 11.62 12.59
C CYS A 20 -32.34 12.07 12.32
N ALA A 21 -31.80 12.99 13.11
CA ALA A 21 -30.37 13.32 13.02
C ALA A 21 -29.54 12.28 13.78
N ALA A 22 -29.40 11.09 13.22
CA ALA A 22 -28.41 10.13 13.72
C ALA A 22 -27.01 10.72 13.58
N PRO A 23 -26.16 10.68 14.62
CA PRO A 23 -24.80 11.15 14.52
C PRO A 23 -24.10 10.33 13.41
N ARG A 24 -23.65 11.00 12.36
CA ARG A 24 -22.82 10.38 11.34
C ARG A 24 -21.47 10.12 11.96
N VAL A 25 -21.20 8.89 12.28
CA VAL A 25 -19.84 8.46 12.62
C VAL A 25 -18.98 8.60 11.37
N GLN A 26 -18.17 9.64 11.34
CA GLN A 26 -17.19 9.82 10.28
C GLN A 26 -16.03 8.87 10.55
N GLN A 27 -15.92 7.81 9.76
CA GLN A 27 -14.78 6.90 9.81
C GLN A 27 -13.57 7.64 9.23
N VAL A 28 -12.67 8.06 10.11
CA VAL A 28 -11.38 8.64 9.72
C VAL A 28 -10.40 7.48 9.60
N ASN A 29 -10.00 7.15 8.37
CA ASN A 29 -8.90 6.21 8.13
C ASN A 29 -7.58 6.90 8.49
N VAL A 30 -7.06 6.61 9.66
CA VAL A 30 -5.72 7.04 10.06
C VAL A 30 -4.74 5.95 9.59
N PRO A 31 -3.85 6.24 8.64
CA PRO A 31 -2.82 5.29 8.23
C PRO A 31 -1.86 5.08 9.41
N VAL A 32 -1.88 3.89 9.99
CA VAL A 32 -0.91 3.49 11.00
C VAL A 32 0.26 2.83 10.28
N PRO A 33 1.50 3.37 10.38
CA PRO A 33 2.66 2.73 9.79
C PRO A 33 2.90 1.39 10.50
N VAL A 34 2.73 0.30 9.77
CA VAL A 34 3.07 -1.04 10.24
C VAL A 34 4.49 -1.34 9.81
N PRO A 35 5.42 -1.67 10.72
CA PRO A 35 6.77 -2.05 10.34
C PRO A 35 6.73 -3.31 9.49
N CYS A 36 7.40 -3.27 8.34
CA CYS A 36 7.58 -4.45 7.51
C CYS A 36 8.46 -5.47 8.25
N ARG A 37 8.03 -6.74 8.29
CA ARG A 37 8.76 -7.85 8.92
C ARG A 37 9.52 -8.70 7.91
N GLU A 38 9.38 -8.37 6.62
CA GLU A 38 10.10 -9.09 5.58
C GLU A 38 11.58 -8.74 5.62
N SER A 39 12.43 -9.76 5.51
CA SER A 39 13.87 -9.55 5.47
C SER A 39 14.31 -9.09 4.09
N GLU A 40 15.24 -8.14 4.04
CA GLU A 40 15.84 -7.70 2.79
C GLU A 40 16.61 -8.86 2.13
N PRO A 41 16.33 -9.20 0.85
CA PRO A 41 17.11 -10.21 0.13
C PRO A 41 18.59 -9.81 0.04
N PRO A 42 19.54 -10.73 0.28
CA PRO A 42 20.96 -10.43 0.19
C PRO A 42 21.35 -10.05 -1.25
N ARG A 43 22.11 -8.99 -1.39
CA ARG A 43 22.63 -8.57 -2.69
C ARG A 43 23.59 -9.65 -3.24
N PRO A 44 23.38 -10.17 -4.43
CA PRO A 44 24.31 -11.14 -5.03
C PRO A 44 25.60 -10.47 -5.49
N VAL A 45 26.67 -11.25 -5.52
CA VAL A 45 27.94 -10.79 -6.12
C VAL A 45 27.74 -10.68 -7.63
N MET A 46 28.15 -9.54 -8.19
CA MET A 46 28.00 -9.27 -9.62
C MET A 46 29.19 -9.78 -10.42
N PRO A 47 28.97 -10.45 -11.57
CA PRO A 47 30.07 -11.03 -12.37
C PRO A 47 31.11 -10.01 -12.83
N THR A 48 30.71 -8.77 -13.15
CA THR A 48 31.65 -7.74 -13.57
C THR A 48 32.54 -7.23 -12.45
N GLU A 49 32.09 -7.32 -11.18
CA GLU A 49 32.89 -6.89 -10.00
C GLU A 49 34.09 -7.84 -9.75
N ALA A 50 34.04 -9.07 -10.25
CA ALA A 50 35.09 -10.05 -10.09
C ALA A 50 36.14 -10.02 -11.23
N LEU A 51 35.97 -9.18 -12.24
CA LEU A 51 36.87 -9.12 -13.39
C LEU A 51 38.17 -8.39 -13.07
N ALA A 52 39.26 -8.90 -13.63
CA ALA A 52 40.55 -8.23 -13.58
C ALA A 52 40.60 -7.04 -14.56
N ALA A 53 41.50 -6.10 -14.35
CA ALA A 53 41.59 -4.88 -15.18
C ALA A 53 42.02 -5.17 -16.62
N ASP A 54 42.68 -6.30 -16.88
CA ASP A 54 43.19 -6.74 -18.17
C ASP A 54 42.27 -7.79 -18.87
N VAL A 55 41.03 -7.88 -18.45
CA VAL A 55 40.06 -8.81 -19.04
C VAL A 55 39.85 -8.55 -20.54
N THR A 56 39.64 -9.60 -21.33
CA THR A 56 39.29 -9.48 -22.74
C THR A 56 37.90 -8.92 -22.92
N LEU A 57 37.65 -8.27 -24.06
CA LEU A 57 36.31 -7.73 -24.37
C LEU A 57 35.22 -8.80 -24.34
N ASP A 58 35.50 -9.98 -24.91
CA ASP A 58 34.54 -11.09 -24.96
C ASP A 58 34.20 -11.58 -23.54
N ALA A 59 35.18 -11.69 -22.66
CA ALA A 59 34.96 -12.08 -21.28
C ALA A 59 34.19 -11.00 -20.51
N PHE A 60 34.46 -9.73 -20.78
CA PHE A 60 33.67 -8.64 -20.20
C PHE A 60 32.19 -8.67 -20.65
N VAL A 61 31.96 -8.86 -21.96
CA VAL A 61 30.59 -8.95 -22.50
C VAL A 61 29.83 -10.13 -21.89
N ALA A 62 30.48 -11.30 -21.81
CA ALA A 62 29.87 -12.47 -21.19
C ALA A 62 29.51 -12.23 -19.71
N ALA A 63 30.39 -11.60 -18.95
CA ALA A 63 30.13 -11.24 -17.56
C ALA A 63 29.01 -10.19 -17.43
N ALA A 64 28.96 -9.20 -18.33
CA ALA A 64 27.92 -8.20 -18.33
C ALA A 64 26.53 -8.78 -18.62
N ILE A 65 26.41 -9.72 -19.56
CA ILE A 65 25.18 -10.42 -19.85
C ILE A 65 24.72 -11.24 -18.62
N ALA A 66 25.63 -12.00 -18.03
CA ALA A 66 25.34 -12.76 -16.82
C ALA A 66 24.95 -11.86 -15.63
N GLU A 67 25.52 -10.65 -15.55
CA GLU A 67 25.14 -9.67 -14.54
C GLU A 67 23.71 -9.17 -14.74
N ILE A 68 23.30 -8.89 -15.98
CA ILE A 68 21.93 -8.45 -16.29
C ILE A 68 20.93 -9.49 -15.79
N GLU A 69 21.11 -10.77 -16.13
CA GLU A 69 20.25 -11.86 -15.68
C GLU A 69 20.21 -11.97 -14.15
N ARG A 70 21.35 -11.81 -13.49
CA ARG A 70 21.44 -11.85 -12.02
C ARG A 70 20.75 -10.66 -11.37
N ARG A 71 20.85 -9.46 -11.96
CA ARG A 71 20.13 -8.28 -11.50
C ARG A 71 18.63 -8.41 -11.66
N GLU A 72 18.16 -8.97 -12.77
CA GLU A 72 16.74 -9.24 -12.98
C GLU A 72 16.19 -10.21 -11.94
N GLY A 73 16.92 -11.27 -11.64
CA GLY A 73 16.54 -12.20 -10.58
C GLY A 73 16.50 -11.57 -9.19
N TYR A 74 17.49 -10.73 -8.86
CA TYR A 74 17.52 -10.00 -7.61
C TYR A 74 16.39 -8.96 -7.50
N GLU A 75 16.10 -8.25 -8.59
CA GLU A 75 14.98 -7.32 -8.66
C GLU A 75 13.63 -8.02 -8.45
N ALA A 76 13.44 -9.23 -8.99
CA ALA A 76 12.24 -10.02 -8.75
C ALA A 76 12.08 -10.38 -7.26
N GLN A 77 13.17 -10.72 -6.56
CA GLN A 77 13.14 -10.97 -5.11
C GLN A 77 12.79 -9.70 -4.32
N LEU A 78 13.38 -8.55 -4.67
CA LEU A 78 13.06 -7.27 -4.03
C LEU A 78 11.60 -6.87 -4.23
N ARG A 79 11.07 -7.07 -5.44
CA ARG A 79 9.64 -6.82 -5.71
C ARG A 79 8.72 -7.73 -4.90
N ALA A 80 9.08 -8.99 -4.75
CA ALA A 80 8.31 -9.92 -3.93
C ALA A 80 8.32 -9.51 -2.44
N ALA A 81 9.48 -9.13 -1.91
CA ALA A 81 9.61 -8.64 -0.55
C ALA A 81 8.80 -7.34 -0.33
N LEU A 82 8.86 -6.40 -1.29
CA LEU A 82 8.08 -5.17 -1.24
C LEU A 82 6.58 -5.45 -1.29
N ALA A 83 6.14 -6.37 -2.15
CA ALA A 83 4.73 -6.77 -2.22
C ALA A 83 4.24 -7.37 -0.90
N ALA A 84 5.06 -8.18 -0.24
CA ALA A 84 4.75 -8.73 1.09
C ALA A 84 4.64 -7.64 2.16
N CYS A 85 5.44 -6.56 2.06
CA CYS A 85 5.37 -5.42 2.96
C CYS A 85 4.14 -4.53 2.75
N THR A 86 3.63 -4.47 1.52
CA THR A 86 2.50 -3.61 1.13
C THR A 86 1.18 -4.33 1.07
N ALA A 87 1.15 -5.65 1.30
CA ALA A 87 -0.06 -6.44 1.35
C ALA A 87 -0.99 -5.97 2.48
N PRO A 88 -2.32 -5.87 2.24
CA PRO A 88 -3.27 -5.56 3.29
C PRO A 88 -3.21 -6.62 4.41
N VAL A 89 -3.21 -6.19 5.65
CA VAL A 89 -3.42 -7.07 6.80
C VAL A 89 -4.89 -7.43 6.87
N GLU A 90 -5.24 -8.68 6.60
CA GLU A 90 -6.58 -9.23 6.82
C GLU A 90 -6.79 -9.61 8.29
#